data_d9297c93f78b7f99bb57b4858a35d3ce
#
_entry.id   d9297c93f78b7f99bb57b4858a35d3ce
#
_cell.length_a   1.000
_cell.length_b   1.000
_cell.length_c   1.000
_cell.angle_alpha   90.00
_cell.angle_beta   90.00
_cell.angle_gamma   90.00
#
_symmetry.space_group_name_H-M   'P 1'
#
loop_
_entity.id
_entity.type
_entity.pdbx_description
1 polymer ?
#
loop_
_entity_poly.entity_id
_entity_poly.type
_entity_poly.pdbx_seq_one_letter_code
_entity_poly.pdbx_strand_id
1 'polypeptide(L)'
;VPPPRAISKERFDMRRNLCLSLGILSLLCAFAVATPAAAQTPPKADAPVLVTSCGQSPGPLKLTVFLKRLGIDHEYKADATVKDLAGKKYKTVIVVTGASLKGMGAAGVSMKDELTRTEALMAEAKKQNIKLVGAHIEGMARRSQGASAGDNSDEQSIDAVCPKSHLLLIRKDGDEDGRFTTISKKHGIPMLTFEKNLDIEGVLKSLFAK
;
A
#
# COMPACT_ATOMS: atom_id res chain seq x y z
N VAL A 1 67.15 40.58 -38.04
CA VAL A 1 66.41 39.35 -37.71
C VAL A 1 66.68 39.09 -36.22
N PRO A 2 65.69 39.11 -35.34
CA PRO A 2 65.88 38.76 -33.91
C PRO A 2 65.92 37.27 -33.71
N PRO A 3 66.63 36.74 -32.68
CA PRO A 3 66.76 35.33 -32.41
C PRO A 3 65.50 34.72 -31.74
N PRO A 4 65.29 33.40 -31.86
CA PRO A 4 64.10 32.75 -31.33
C PRO A 4 64.11 32.67 -29.81
N ARG A 5 62.96 33.00 -29.16
CA ARG A 5 62.75 32.90 -27.71
C ARG A 5 62.77 31.43 -27.27
N ALA A 6 63.66 31.11 -26.33
CA ALA A 6 63.71 29.83 -25.63
C ALA A 6 62.42 29.63 -24.80
N ILE A 7 61.68 28.59 -25.07
CA ILE A 7 60.52 28.17 -24.27
C ILE A 7 61.09 27.51 -23.01
N SER A 8 60.80 28.12 -21.84
CA SER A 8 61.36 27.73 -20.58
C SER A 8 60.91 26.32 -20.16
N LYS A 9 61.88 25.51 -19.67
CA LYS A 9 61.71 24.16 -19.17
C LYS A 9 60.70 24.02 -18.03
N GLU A 10 60.39 25.12 -17.38
CA GLU A 10 59.45 25.17 -16.24
C GLU A 10 57.98 24.89 -16.59
N ARG A 11 57.54 25.18 -17.81
CA ARG A 11 56.16 24.90 -18.25
C ARG A 11 55.88 23.42 -18.53
N PHE A 12 56.92 22.63 -18.76
CA PHE A 12 56.79 21.21 -19.06
C PHE A 12 56.62 20.38 -17.76
N ASP A 13 57.28 20.80 -16.68
CA ASP A 13 57.21 20.09 -15.42
C ASP A 13 55.89 20.33 -14.67
N MET A 14 55.27 21.51 -14.84
CA MET A 14 53.98 21.83 -14.21
C MET A 14 52.81 21.03 -14.78
N ARG A 15 52.89 20.64 -16.08
CA ARG A 15 51.86 19.82 -16.72
C ARG A 15 51.99 18.33 -16.35
N ARG A 16 53.18 17.86 -16.07
CA ARG A 16 53.45 16.46 -15.66
C ARG A 16 52.97 16.18 -14.23
N ASN A 17 53.14 17.17 -13.36
CA ASN A 17 52.67 17.06 -11.96
C ASN A 17 51.17 17.23 -11.84
N LEU A 18 50.53 17.98 -12.74
CA LEU A 18 49.05 18.16 -12.72
C LEU A 18 48.33 16.91 -13.25
N CYS A 19 48.95 16.13 -14.15
CA CYS A 19 48.34 14.88 -14.62
C CYS A 19 48.49 13.72 -13.62
N LEU A 20 49.50 13.75 -12.74
CA LEU A 20 49.66 12.71 -11.70
C LEU A 20 48.71 12.94 -10.48
N SER A 21 48.33 14.19 -10.19
CA SER A 21 47.41 14.48 -9.08
C SER A 21 45.94 14.24 -9.44
N LEU A 22 45.53 14.26 -10.71
CA LEU A 22 44.18 13.91 -11.16
C LEU A 22 43.94 12.41 -11.28
N GLY A 23 45.00 11.58 -11.38
CA GLY A 23 44.86 10.13 -11.52
C GLY A 23 44.58 9.37 -10.20
N ILE A 24 44.81 10.00 -9.06
CA ILE A 24 44.64 9.34 -7.73
C ILE A 24 43.26 9.65 -7.13
N LEU A 25 42.56 10.68 -7.61
CA LEU A 25 41.26 11.07 -7.09
C LEU A 25 40.05 10.33 -7.73
N SER A 26 40.30 9.54 -8.80
CA SER A 26 39.22 8.82 -9.50
C SER A 26 39.05 7.34 -9.09
N LEU A 27 39.82 6.83 -8.13
CA LEU A 27 39.74 5.44 -7.70
C LEU A 27 39.06 5.23 -6.33
N LEU A 28 38.41 6.26 -5.77
CA LEU A 28 37.73 6.19 -4.47
C LEU A 28 36.21 6.23 -4.54
N CYS A 29 35.59 6.06 -5.69
CA CYS A 29 34.12 6.12 -5.82
C CYS A 29 33.58 4.87 -6.52
N ALA A 30 33.62 3.71 -5.92
CA ALA A 30 32.72 2.60 -6.27
C ALA A 30 32.73 1.45 -5.24
N PHE A 31 32.70 1.74 -3.95
CA PHE A 31 32.10 0.80 -3.01
C PHE A 31 30.67 1.25 -2.76
N ALA A 32 29.78 0.99 -3.72
CA ALA A 32 28.36 0.92 -3.43
C ALA A 32 28.18 -0.26 -2.47
N VAL A 33 28.15 0.05 -1.17
CA VAL A 33 27.73 -0.91 -0.15
C VAL A 33 26.29 -1.27 -0.51
N ALA A 34 26.10 -2.40 -1.20
CA ALA A 34 24.80 -3.02 -1.32
C ALA A 34 24.39 -3.38 0.12
N THR A 35 23.60 -2.50 0.74
CA THR A 35 22.94 -2.84 2.00
C THR A 35 22.10 -4.08 1.72
N PRO A 36 22.34 -5.21 2.43
CA PRO A 36 21.49 -6.37 2.27
C PRO A 36 20.05 -5.90 2.51
N ALA A 37 19.16 -6.16 1.55
CA ALA A 37 17.74 -5.94 1.74
C ALA A 37 17.36 -6.71 3.00
N ALA A 38 17.13 -5.99 4.10
CA ALA A 38 16.69 -6.60 5.35
C ALA A 38 15.47 -7.45 4.99
N ALA A 39 15.52 -8.75 5.26
CA ALA A 39 14.40 -9.64 5.08
C ALA A 39 13.24 -9.04 5.88
N GLN A 40 12.28 -8.42 5.18
CA GLN A 40 11.16 -7.78 5.83
C GLN A 40 10.38 -8.88 6.55
N THR A 41 10.29 -8.76 7.87
CA THR A 41 9.45 -9.66 8.67
C THR A 41 8.05 -9.67 8.05
N PRO A 42 7.45 -10.85 7.82
CA PRO A 42 6.11 -10.92 7.25
C PRO A 42 5.15 -10.01 8.03
N PRO A 43 4.34 -9.21 7.36
CA PRO A 43 3.42 -8.33 8.05
C PRO A 43 2.44 -9.12 8.91
N LYS A 44 2.19 -8.66 10.13
CA LYS A 44 1.29 -9.31 11.09
C LYS A 44 0.14 -8.39 11.44
N ALA A 45 -0.99 -8.99 11.79
CA ALA A 45 -2.17 -8.32 12.34
C ALA A 45 -2.68 -9.11 13.55
N ASP A 46 -3.42 -8.44 14.42
CA ASP A 46 -3.94 -8.99 15.66
C ASP A 46 -5.46 -8.90 15.70
N ALA A 47 -6.10 -9.87 16.35
CA ALA A 47 -7.50 -9.82 16.70
C ALA A 47 -7.71 -9.14 18.08
N PRO A 48 -8.90 -8.59 18.36
CA PRO A 48 -10.15 -8.58 17.56
C PRO A 48 -10.09 -7.68 16.34
N VAL A 49 -10.82 -8.06 15.28
CA VAL A 49 -10.84 -7.38 13.98
C VAL A 49 -12.20 -6.72 13.74
N LEU A 50 -12.21 -5.45 13.35
CA LEU A 50 -13.39 -4.82 12.74
C LEU A 50 -13.26 -4.92 11.22
N VAL A 51 -14.26 -5.47 10.54
CA VAL A 51 -14.34 -5.54 9.08
C VAL A 51 -15.43 -4.59 8.60
N THR A 52 -15.09 -3.71 7.67
CA THR A 52 -16.02 -2.73 7.09
C THR A 52 -15.82 -2.58 5.59
N SER A 53 -16.75 -1.86 4.95
CA SER A 53 -16.70 -1.54 3.52
C SER A 53 -16.27 -0.09 3.30
N CYS A 54 -15.74 0.20 2.11
CA CYS A 54 -15.77 1.52 1.49
C CYS A 54 -16.43 1.39 0.13
N GLY A 55 -17.74 1.77 0.03
CA GLY A 55 -18.56 1.63 -1.18
C GLY A 55 -19.61 0.52 -1.14
N GLN A 56 -19.88 -0.07 0.01
CA GLN A 56 -20.99 -1.03 0.26
C GLN A 56 -20.97 -2.26 -0.66
N SER A 57 -19.77 -2.75 -1.04
CA SER A 57 -19.62 -4.00 -1.80
C SER A 57 -19.88 -5.23 -0.93
N PRO A 58 -20.18 -6.41 -1.51
CA PRO A 58 -20.29 -7.66 -0.76
C PRO A 58 -18.95 -8.25 -0.31
N GLY A 59 -17.83 -7.65 -0.70
CA GLY A 59 -16.49 -8.12 -0.36
C GLY A 59 -16.27 -8.38 1.13
N PRO A 60 -16.62 -7.47 2.05
CA PRO A 60 -16.43 -7.69 3.48
C PRO A 60 -17.09 -8.97 3.99
N LEU A 61 -18.30 -9.27 3.55
CA LEU A 61 -19.01 -10.51 3.94
C LEU A 61 -18.25 -11.76 3.49
N LYS A 62 -17.67 -11.74 2.29
CA LYS A 62 -16.82 -12.85 1.81
C LYS A 62 -15.60 -13.04 2.71
N LEU A 63 -14.97 -11.96 3.13
CA LEU A 63 -13.81 -11.99 4.02
C LEU A 63 -14.15 -12.58 5.39
N THR A 64 -15.29 -12.21 5.97
CA THR A 64 -15.70 -12.70 7.30
C THR A 64 -15.92 -14.21 7.34
N VAL A 65 -16.31 -14.83 6.22
CA VAL A 65 -16.43 -16.29 6.13
C VAL A 65 -15.08 -16.98 6.46
N PHE A 66 -14.00 -16.46 5.92
CA PHE A 66 -12.66 -17.00 6.14
C PHE A 66 -12.14 -16.68 7.54
N LEU A 67 -12.37 -15.47 8.06
CA LEU A 67 -12.02 -15.13 9.44
C LEU A 67 -12.71 -16.06 10.44
N LYS A 68 -14.01 -16.33 10.22
CA LYS A 68 -14.79 -17.27 11.04
C LYS A 68 -14.23 -18.69 10.98
N ARG A 69 -13.91 -19.19 9.78
CA ARG A 69 -13.32 -20.53 9.60
C ARG A 69 -11.99 -20.69 10.33
N LEU A 70 -11.19 -19.63 10.37
CA LEU A 70 -9.90 -19.60 11.04
C LEU A 70 -9.99 -19.32 12.54
N GLY A 71 -11.20 -19.13 13.09
CA GLY A 71 -11.40 -18.80 14.50
C GLY A 71 -10.83 -17.43 14.90
N ILE A 72 -10.66 -16.51 13.93
CA ILE A 72 -10.19 -15.15 14.19
C ILE A 72 -11.36 -14.32 14.70
N ASP A 73 -11.21 -13.78 15.91
CA ASP A 73 -12.23 -12.93 16.52
C ASP A 73 -12.45 -11.67 15.69
N HIS A 74 -13.69 -11.44 15.24
CA HIS A 74 -14.04 -10.33 14.37
C HIS A 74 -15.49 -9.89 14.49
N GLU A 75 -15.72 -8.63 14.20
CA GLU A 75 -17.05 -8.04 14.02
C GLU A 75 -17.15 -7.48 12.60
N TYR A 76 -18.28 -7.70 11.93
CA TYR A 76 -18.59 -7.10 10.65
C TYR A 76 -19.62 -5.99 10.79
N LYS A 77 -19.29 -4.82 10.26
CA LYS A 77 -20.22 -3.70 10.16
C LYS A 77 -19.93 -2.92 8.88
N ALA A 78 -20.84 -3.03 7.89
CA ALA A 78 -20.64 -2.42 6.56
C ALA A 78 -20.47 -0.89 6.64
N ASP A 79 -21.23 -0.27 7.53
CA ASP A 79 -21.33 1.17 7.77
C ASP A 79 -20.60 1.64 9.03
N ALA A 80 -19.56 0.93 9.47
CA ALA A 80 -18.82 1.24 10.68
C ALA A 80 -18.35 2.71 10.70
N THR A 81 -18.52 3.36 11.84
CA THR A 81 -18.19 4.76 12.10
C THR A 81 -17.19 4.91 13.23
N VAL A 82 -16.74 6.11 13.50
CA VAL A 82 -15.90 6.44 14.66
C VAL A 82 -16.51 5.94 15.98
N LYS A 83 -17.83 5.98 16.12
CA LYS A 83 -18.54 5.52 17.32
C LYS A 83 -18.34 4.03 17.59
N ASP A 84 -18.13 3.25 16.55
CA ASP A 84 -17.93 1.79 16.66
C ASP A 84 -16.55 1.42 17.21
N LEU A 85 -15.60 2.34 17.17
CA LEU A 85 -14.29 2.17 17.81
C LEU A 85 -14.31 2.55 19.29
N ALA A 86 -15.30 3.33 19.73
CA ALA A 86 -15.37 3.82 21.10
C ALA A 86 -15.62 2.66 22.08
N GLY A 87 -14.76 2.53 23.09
CA GLY A 87 -14.89 1.50 24.13
C GLY A 87 -14.63 0.07 23.68
N LYS A 88 -14.34 -0.17 22.40
CA LYS A 88 -14.00 -1.49 21.85
C LYS A 88 -12.49 -1.65 21.69
N LYS A 89 -11.98 -2.88 21.92
CA LYS A 89 -10.55 -3.17 21.92
C LYS A 89 -10.11 -3.80 20.59
N TYR A 90 -10.54 -3.27 19.45
CA TYR A 90 -10.03 -3.76 18.17
C TYR A 90 -8.52 -3.54 18.07
N LYS A 91 -7.83 -4.52 17.52
CA LYS A 91 -6.40 -4.44 17.19
C LYS A 91 -6.19 -4.15 15.72
N THR A 92 -7.16 -4.54 14.90
CA THR A 92 -7.11 -4.36 13.45
C THR A 92 -8.46 -3.89 12.91
N VAL A 93 -8.43 -2.95 11.98
CA VAL A 93 -9.57 -2.59 11.13
C VAL A 93 -9.23 -2.98 9.71
N ILE A 94 -10.05 -3.82 9.09
CA ILE A 94 -9.94 -4.16 7.67
C ILE A 94 -11.02 -3.38 6.91
N VAL A 95 -10.58 -2.52 6.02
CA VAL A 95 -11.48 -1.76 5.13
C VAL A 95 -11.41 -2.37 3.75
N VAL A 96 -12.50 -2.98 3.30
CA VAL A 96 -12.60 -3.60 1.98
C VAL A 96 -13.08 -2.55 0.97
N THR A 97 -12.28 -2.34 -0.06
CA THR A 97 -12.57 -1.41 -1.16
C THR A 97 -13.42 -2.07 -2.24
N GLY A 98 -14.12 -1.25 -2.99
CA GLY A 98 -15.00 -1.62 -4.07
C GLY A 98 -16.42 -1.07 -3.85
N ALA A 99 -16.95 -0.39 -4.86
CA ALA A 99 -18.25 0.26 -4.79
C ALA A 99 -19.35 -0.66 -5.34
N SER A 100 -20.51 -0.64 -4.72
CA SER A 100 -21.71 -1.25 -5.22
C SER A 100 -22.82 -0.21 -5.28
N LEU A 101 -23.15 0.28 -6.47
CA LEU A 101 -24.23 1.24 -6.65
C LEU A 101 -25.55 0.71 -6.06
N LYS A 102 -25.82 -0.59 -6.24
CA LYS A 102 -26.98 -1.24 -5.61
C LYS A 102 -26.87 -1.28 -4.08
N GLY A 103 -25.68 -1.58 -3.54
CA GLY A 103 -25.45 -1.60 -2.09
C GLY A 103 -25.58 -0.22 -1.48
N MET A 104 -24.98 0.80 -2.07
CA MET A 104 -25.08 2.19 -1.62
C MET A 104 -26.52 2.69 -1.71
N GLY A 105 -27.22 2.38 -2.82
CA GLY A 105 -28.64 2.74 -2.95
C GLY A 105 -29.54 2.09 -1.89
N ALA A 106 -29.31 0.81 -1.57
CA ALA A 106 -30.03 0.12 -0.50
C ALA A 106 -29.72 0.68 0.89
N ALA A 107 -28.48 1.14 1.10
CA ALA A 107 -28.09 1.80 2.35
C ALA A 107 -28.48 3.28 2.42
N GLY A 108 -28.99 3.88 1.34
CA GLY A 108 -29.34 5.29 1.27
C GLY A 108 -28.15 6.24 1.35
N VAL A 109 -26.97 5.81 0.89
CA VAL A 109 -25.72 6.58 0.96
C VAL A 109 -25.13 6.83 -0.43
N SER A 110 -24.47 7.97 -0.59
CA SER A 110 -23.68 8.29 -1.77
C SER A 110 -22.24 7.84 -1.61
N MET A 111 -21.47 7.82 -2.71
CA MET A 111 -20.03 7.58 -2.64
C MET A 111 -19.31 8.62 -1.77
N LYS A 112 -19.73 9.87 -1.83
CA LYS A 112 -19.20 10.94 -0.97
C LYS A 112 -19.39 10.64 0.51
N ASP A 113 -20.57 10.14 0.91
CA ASP A 113 -20.85 9.77 2.29
C ASP A 113 -19.95 8.61 2.74
N GLU A 114 -19.76 7.60 1.87
CA GLU A 114 -18.88 6.47 2.13
C GLU A 114 -17.43 6.90 2.31
N LEU A 115 -16.93 7.79 1.45
CA LEU A 115 -15.57 8.33 1.57
C LEU A 115 -15.39 9.09 2.88
N THR A 116 -16.33 10.00 3.20
CA THR A 116 -16.28 10.81 4.42
C THR A 116 -16.29 9.93 5.67
N ARG A 117 -17.19 8.96 5.72
CA ARG A 117 -17.32 8.01 6.82
C ARG A 117 -16.04 7.18 7.00
N THR A 118 -15.55 6.60 5.92
CA THR A 118 -14.38 5.72 5.93
C THR A 118 -13.11 6.47 6.32
N GLU A 119 -12.90 7.67 5.78
CA GLU A 119 -11.76 8.51 6.14
C GLU A 119 -11.75 8.89 7.61
N ALA A 120 -12.91 9.27 8.16
CA ALA A 120 -13.05 9.57 9.59
C ALA A 120 -12.74 8.33 10.45
N LEU A 121 -13.28 7.17 10.10
CA LEU A 121 -13.02 5.90 10.79
C LEU A 121 -11.53 5.55 10.78
N MET A 122 -10.87 5.65 9.62
CA MET A 122 -9.44 5.34 9.49
C MET A 122 -8.57 6.33 10.27
N ALA A 123 -8.91 7.61 10.27
CA ALA A 123 -8.22 8.63 11.05
C ALA A 123 -8.29 8.33 12.55
N GLU A 124 -9.47 7.96 13.03
CA GLU A 124 -9.66 7.59 14.44
C GLU A 124 -8.94 6.30 14.81
N ALA A 125 -8.98 5.28 13.95
CA ALA A 125 -8.23 4.04 14.15
C ALA A 125 -6.73 4.30 14.29
N LYS A 126 -6.17 5.21 13.48
CA LYS A 126 -4.76 5.63 13.60
C LYS A 126 -4.45 6.30 14.95
N LYS A 127 -5.32 7.19 15.42
CA LYS A 127 -5.15 7.84 16.74
C LYS A 127 -5.13 6.82 17.87
N GLN A 128 -5.90 5.74 17.74
CA GLN A 128 -5.96 4.65 18.72
C GLN A 128 -4.88 3.59 18.52
N ASN A 129 -3.93 3.79 17.59
CA ASN A 129 -2.89 2.81 17.20
C ASN A 129 -3.45 1.46 16.75
N ILE A 130 -4.64 1.46 16.15
CA ILE A 130 -5.26 0.28 15.57
C ILE A 130 -4.64 0.05 14.18
N LYS A 131 -4.23 -1.18 13.88
CA LYS A 131 -3.70 -1.52 12.56
C LYS A 131 -4.77 -1.41 11.48
N LEU A 132 -4.44 -0.71 10.38
CA LEU A 132 -5.32 -0.56 9.22
C LEU A 132 -4.87 -1.50 8.10
N VAL A 133 -5.78 -2.33 7.61
CA VAL A 133 -5.59 -3.18 6.43
C VAL A 133 -6.55 -2.71 5.34
N GLY A 134 -6.01 -2.22 4.24
CA GLY A 134 -6.78 -1.96 3.02
C GLY A 134 -6.89 -3.24 2.21
N ALA A 135 -8.10 -3.70 1.95
CA ALA A 135 -8.31 -4.95 1.25
C ALA A 135 -9.09 -4.75 -0.06
N HIS A 136 -8.62 -5.37 -1.15
CA HIS A 136 -9.35 -5.43 -2.41
C HIS A 136 -9.48 -6.90 -2.83
N ILE A 137 -10.62 -7.50 -2.51
CA ILE A 137 -10.79 -8.96 -2.58
C ILE A 137 -11.72 -9.44 -3.69
N GLU A 138 -12.35 -8.53 -4.40
CA GLU A 138 -13.26 -8.85 -5.49
C GLU A 138 -12.59 -8.75 -6.88
N GLY A 139 -11.30 -8.33 -6.91
CA GLY A 139 -10.51 -8.23 -8.13
C GLY A 139 -11.12 -7.32 -9.17
N MET A 140 -11.01 -7.68 -10.44
CA MET A 140 -11.52 -6.88 -11.57
C MET A 140 -13.02 -6.61 -11.50
N ALA A 141 -13.81 -7.41 -10.78
CA ALA A 141 -15.24 -7.17 -10.63
C ALA A 141 -15.57 -5.88 -9.85
N ARG A 142 -14.57 -5.30 -9.16
CA ARG A 142 -14.67 -4.02 -8.44
C ARG A 142 -13.55 -3.06 -8.82
N ARG A 143 -13.28 -3.02 -10.10
CA ARG A 143 -12.44 -2.03 -10.77
C ARG A 143 -13.29 -1.37 -11.84
N SER A 144 -13.22 -0.07 -11.96
CA SER A 144 -14.06 0.70 -12.89
C SER A 144 -13.72 0.48 -14.39
N GLN A 145 -12.92 -0.53 -14.70
CA GLN A 145 -12.63 -0.94 -16.07
C GLN A 145 -13.89 -1.50 -16.73
N GLY A 146 -14.43 -0.77 -17.70
CA GLY A 146 -15.68 -1.12 -18.36
C GLY A 146 -16.95 -0.69 -17.61
N ALA A 147 -16.83 0.08 -16.53
CA ALA A 147 -17.96 0.76 -15.92
C ALA A 147 -18.60 1.78 -16.87
N SER A 148 -19.83 2.16 -16.58
CA SER A 148 -20.51 3.24 -17.30
C SER A 148 -19.63 4.49 -17.34
N ALA A 149 -19.64 5.22 -18.44
CA ALA A 149 -18.84 6.41 -18.60
C ALA A 149 -19.07 7.39 -17.44
N GLY A 150 -17.99 7.73 -16.73
CA GLY A 150 -18.01 8.63 -15.58
C GLY A 150 -18.19 7.96 -14.20
N ASP A 151 -18.49 6.65 -14.12
CA ASP A 151 -18.51 5.95 -12.84
C ASP A 151 -17.08 5.45 -12.47
N ASN A 152 -16.50 6.10 -11.50
CA ASN A 152 -15.19 5.75 -10.95
C ASN A 152 -15.25 5.46 -9.44
N SER A 153 -16.41 5.11 -8.91
CA SER A 153 -16.64 4.88 -7.48
C SER A 153 -15.72 3.80 -6.90
N ASP A 154 -15.45 2.72 -7.66
CA ASP A 154 -14.48 1.70 -7.25
C ASP A 154 -13.10 2.30 -7.02
N GLU A 155 -12.60 3.08 -7.98
CA GLU A 155 -11.27 3.71 -7.91
C GLU A 155 -11.21 4.75 -6.78
N GLN A 156 -12.29 5.52 -6.54
CA GLN A 156 -12.38 6.44 -5.42
C GLN A 156 -12.25 5.72 -4.08
N SER A 157 -12.87 4.53 -3.94
CA SER A 157 -12.74 3.73 -2.72
C SER A 157 -11.30 3.27 -2.49
N ILE A 158 -10.59 2.88 -3.56
CA ILE A 158 -9.18 2.47 -3.52
C ILE A 158 -8.31 3.64 -3.07
N ASP A 159 -8.49 4.82 -3.67
CA ASP A 159 -7.72 6.02 -3.35
C ASP A 159 -7.93 6.53 -1.91
N ALA A 160 -9.13 6.38 -1.39
CA ALA A 160 -9.45 6.78 -0.03
C ALA A 160 -8.78 5.85 1.02
N VAL A 161 -8.65 4.56 0.72
CA VAL A 161 -8.27 3.53 1.69
C VAL A 161 -6.82 3.09 1.55
N CYS A 162 -6.41 2.65 0.35
CA CYS A 162 -5.15 1.94 0.18
C CYS A 162 -3.92 2.77 0.53
N PRO A 163 -3.78 4.05 0.11
CA PRO A 163 -2.61 4.86 0.44
C PRO A 163 -2.46 5.20 1.93
N LYS A 164 -3.54 5.05 2.69
CA LYS A 164 -3.61 5.38 4.13
C LYS A 164 -3.52 4.15 5.04
N SER A 165 -3.41 2.97 4.46
CA SER A 165 -3.36 1.68 5.18
C SER A 165 -1.93 1.35 5.66
N HIS A 166 -1.80 0.46 6.64
CA HIS A 166 -0.53 -0.07 7.12
C HIS A 166 -0.14 -1.36 6.38
N LEU A 167 -1.10 -2.00 5.72
CA LEU A 167 -0.95 -3.23 4.95
C LEU A 167 -2.02 -3.29 3.87
N LEU A 168 -1.68 -3.86 2.72
CA LEU A 168 -2.61 -4.16 1.64
C LEU A 168 -2.83 -5.67 1.51
N LEU A 169 -4.09 -6.08 1.31
CA LEU A 169 -4.51 -7.45 1.03
C LEU A 169 -5.26 -7.46 -0.31
N ILE A 170 -4.62 -7.93 -1.36
CA ILE A 170 -5.06 -7.70 -2.73
C ILE A 170 -5.23 -9.00 -3.49
N ARG A 171 -6.38 -9.20 -4.15
CA ARG A 171 -6.54 -10.26 -5.14
C ARG A 171 -5.80 -9.86 -6.43
N LYS A 172 -4.94 -10.73 -6.94
CA LYS A 172 -3.99 -10.41 -8.00
C LYS A 172 -4.61 -9.88 -9.27
N ASP A 173 -5.75 -10.44 -9.70
CA ASP A 173 -6.45 -9.95 -10.89
C ASP A 173 -6.93 -8.50 -10.75
N GLY A 174 -7.14 -8.00 -9.52
CA GLY A 174 -7.44 -6.59 -9.28
C GLY A 174 -6.24 -5.65 -9.51
N ASP A 175 -5.03 -6.17 -9.60
CA ASP A 175 -3.78 -5.42 -9.79
C ASP A 175 -3.12 -5.67 -11.15
N GLU A 176 -3.86 -6.13 -12.16
CA GLU A 176 -3.31 -6.41 -13.49
C GLU A 176 -2.68 -5.17 -14.15
N ASP A 177 -3.18 -3.98 -13.85
CA ASP A 177 -2.62 -2.71 -14.29
C ASP A 177 -1.51 -2.17 -13.38
N GLY A 178 -1.15 -2.88 -12.29
CA GLY A 178 -0.12 -2.50 -11.34
C GLY A 178 -0.49 -1.33 -10.43
N ARG A 179 -1.78 -0.97 -10.31
CA ARG A 179 -2.23 0.15 -9.50
C ARG A 179 -1.92 -0.03 -8.01
N PHE A 180 -2.28 -1.18 -7.43
CA PHE A 180 -1.98 -1.46 -6.01
C PHE A 180 -0.48 -1.63 -5.77
N THR A 181 0.23 -2.25 -6.71
CA THR A 181 1.70 -2.32 -6.70
C THR A 181 2.32 -0.92 -6.68
N THR A 182 1.79 0.01 -7.47
CA THR A 182 2.23 1.41 -7.49
C THR A 182 1.96 2.11 -6.16
N ILE A 183 0.76 1.95 -5.59
CA ILE A 183 0.40 2.50 -4.27
C ILE A 183 1.32 1.93 -3.19
N SER A 184 1.51 0.61 -3.15
CA SER A 184 2.39 -0.08 -2.21
C SER A 184 3.81 0.50 -2.24
N LYS A 185 4.42 0.60 -3.41
CA LYS A 185 5.78 1.13 -3.59
C LYS A 185 5.87 2.61 -3.21
N LYS A 186 4.92 3.43 -3.68
CA LYS A 186 4.92 4.87 -3.46
C LYS A 186 4.81 5.23 -1.97
N HIS A 187 4.05 4.47 -1.21
CA HIS A 187 3.78 4.74 0.20
C HIS A 187 4.55 3.83 1.16
N GLY A 188 5.38 2.91 0.64
CA GLY A 188 6.13 1.95 1.47
C GLY A 188 5.24 0.98 2.24
N ILE A 189 4.06 0.64 1.71
CA ILE A 189 3.08 -0.20 2.38
C ILE A 189 3.29 -1.65 1.94
N PRO A 190 3.55 -2.61 2.85
CA PRO A 190 3.63 -4.01 2.50
C PRO A 190 2.32 -4.51 1.89
N MET A 191 2.41 -5.39 0.89
CA MET A 191 1.26 -5.92 0.17
C MET A 191 1.31 -7.44 0.16
N LEU A 192 0.23 -8.06 0.63
CA LEU A 192 -0.02 -9.50 0.53
C LEU A 192 -0.99 -9.73 -0.63
N THR A 193 -0.70 -10.73 -1.44
CA THR A 193 -1.54 -11.07 -2.60
C THR A 193 -2.02 -12.51 -2.54
N PHE A 194 -3.16 -12.77 -3.18
CA PHE A 194 -3.72 -14.10 -3.38
C PHE A 194 -4.36 -14.19 -4.77
N GLU A 195 -4.44 -15.39 -5.34
CA GLU A 195 -4.93 -15.59 -6.70
C GLU A 195 -6.45 -15.77 -6.74
N LYS A 196 -6.93 -16.78 -6.02
CA LYS A 196 -8.35 -17.16 -5.97
C LYS A 196 -8.93 -16.89 -4.59
N ASN A 197 -10.25 -16.74 -4.52
CA ASN A 197 -10.93 -16.45 -3.25
C ASN A 197 -10.58 -17.43 -2.12
N LEU A 198 -10.35 -18.71 -2.42
CA LEU A 198 -9.99 -19.70 -1.41
C LEU A 198 -8.56 -19.53 -0.88
N ASP A 199 -7.65 -18.98 -1.69
CA ASP A 199 -6.25 -18.79 -1.30
C ASP A 199 -6.09 -17.72 -0.22
N ILE A 200 -7.09 -16.84 -0.05
CA ILE A 200 -7.11 -15.81 1.00
C ILE A 200 -7.01 -16.44 2.40
N GLU A 201 -7.50 -17.67 2.58
CA GLU A 201 -7.45 -18.37 3.86
C GLU A 201 -6.01 -18.59 4.33
N GLY A 202 -5.11 -19.01 3.43
CA GLY A 202 -3.68 -19.18 3.72
C GLY A 202 -3.00 -17.85 4.07
N VAL A 203 -3.36 -16.77 3.36
CA VAL A 203 -2.81 -15.44 3.62
C VAL A 203 -3.29 -14.91 4.98
N LEU A 204 -4.57 -15.06 5.30
CA LEU A 204 -5.12 -14.65 6.60
C LEU A 204 -4.50 -15.47 7.74
N LYS A 205 -4.33 -16.80 7.56
CA LYS A 205 -3.65 -17.65 8.55
C LYS A 205 -2.23 -17.15 8.83
N SER A 206 -1.48 -16.79 7.81
CA SER A 206 -0.14 -16.21 7.97
C SER A 206 -0.16 -14.84 8.63
N LEU A 207 -1.10 -13.97 8.24
CA LEU A 207 -1.24 -12.61 8.75
C LEU A 207 -1.57 -12.58 10.24
N PHE A 208 -2.44 -13.48 10.73
CA PHE A 208 -2.90 -13.57 12.12
C PHE A 208 -2.19 -14.69 12.91
N ALA A 209 -1.16 -15.33 12.38
CA ALA A 209 -0.36 -16.30 13.12
C ALA A 209 0.34 -15.61 14.31
N LYS A 210 0.24 -16.22 15.48
CA LYS A 210 0.96 -15.81 16.70
C LYS A 210 2.45 -16.06 16.58
#